data_0ddb05cd26c2c63c2e7daa9570e01ed1
#
_entry.id   0ddb05cd26c2c63c2e7daa9570e01ed1
#
_cell.length_a   1.000
_cell.length_b   1.000
_cell.length_c   1.000
_cell.angle_alpha   90.00
_cell.angle_beta   90.00
_cell.angle_gamma   90.00
#
_symmetry.space_group_name_H-M   'P 1'
#
loop_
_entity.id
_entity.type
_entity.pdbx_description
1 polymer ?
#
loop_
_entity_poly.entity_id
_entity_poly.type
_entity_poly.pdbx_seq_one_letter_code
_entity_poly.pdbx_strand_id
1 'polypeptide(L)'
;MKRGLLLIILVALLAIIARQGAGESRADAASAAQTRSQAAVLQPGPVPLYKQAYRNNCETAALSMLLGSAGVRVGQRKLQRELPRSGPLDPIVAADGTWTWGAPDEGFVGRVEGGGSAGGFGVYQGPIRRLATRYNVHLTDLSRKNIGTIVARLRQGRPVMSWIGLSEGPYRRWRTPTGRPISVNFGEHAVVLTGISNGMILVNDPLTGTRLRWTVDEYAAKWELLGRRALGL
;
A
#
# COMPACT_ATOMS: atom_id res chain seq x y z
N MET A 1 -54.07 -42.27 39.30
CA MET A 1 -52.64 -42.01 39.32
C MET A 1 -51.95 -42.09 37.93
N LYS A 2 -52.51 -42.67 36.88
CA LYS A 2 -51.84 -42.79 35.54
C LYS A 2 -51.97 -41.57 34.62
N ARG A 3 -52.96 -40.67 34.82
CA ARG A 3 -53.15 -39.48 33.94
C ARG A 3 -52.22 -38.31 34.26
N GLY A 4 -51.79 -38.15 35.54
CA GLY A 4 -50.86 -37.06 35.94
C GLY A 4 -49.42 -37.26 35.47
N LEU A 5 -48.94 -38.52 35.38
CA LEU A 5 -47.61 -38.84 34.93
C LEU A 5 -47.39 -38.58 33.43
N LEU A 6 -48.42 -38.78 32.62
CA LEU A 6 -48.33 -38.55 31.18
C LEU A 6 -48.23 -37.06 30.84
N LEU A 7 -48.89 -36.17 31.58
CA LEU A 7 -48.85 -34.72 31.36
C LEU A 7 -47.51 -34.11 31.71
N ILE A 8 -46.82 -34.63 32.77
CA ILE A 8 -45.51 -34.14 33.19
C ILE A 8 -44.43 -34.52 32.19
N ILE A 9 -44.51 -35.73 31.60
CA ILE A 9 -43.55 -36.19 30.56
C ILE A 9 -43.73 -35.36 29.28
N LEU A 10 -44.96 -35.03 28.86
CA LEU A 10 -45.19 -34.21 27.68
C LEU A 10 -44.68 -32.78 27.78
N VAL A 11 -44.84 -32.14 28.97
CA VAL A 11 -44.34 -30.78 29.23
C VAL A 11 -42.80 -30.76 29.29
N ALA A 12 -42.16 -31.81 29.83
CA ALA A 12 -40.70 -31.94 29.84
C ALA A 12 -40.11 -32.12 28.43
N LEU A 13 -40.77 -32.94 27.58
CA LEU A 13 -40.33 -33.12 26.17
C LEU A 13 -40.44 -31.83 25.36
N LEU A 14 -41.52 -31.07 25.50
CA LEU A 14 -41.71 -29.78 24.82
C LEU A 14 -40.69 -28.73 25.27
N ALA A 15 -40.29 -28.71 26.52
CA ALA A 15 -39.24 -27.80 27.03
C ALA A 15 -37.85 -28.15 26.50
N ILE A 16 -37.53 -29.42 26.29
CA ILE A 16 -36.25 -29.88 25.70
C ILE A 16 -36.17 -29.51 24.22
N ILE A 17 -37.22 -29.73 23.45
CA ILE A 17 -37.27 -29.37 22.02
C ILE A 17 -37.18 -27.84 21.83
N ALA A 18 -37.85 -27.03 22.66
CA ALA A 18 -37.72 -25.58 22.58
C ALA A 18 -36.33 -25.05 22.94
N ARG A 19 -35.59 -25.71 23.85
CA ARG A 19 -34.20 -25.35 24.16
C ARG A 19 -33.20 -25.74 23.09
N GLN A 20 -33.40 -26.85 22.41
CA GLN A 20 -32.52 -27.28 21.32
C GLN A 20 -32.68 -26.37 20.09
N GLY A 21 -33.89 -26.03 19.69
CA GLY A 21 -34.14 -25.11 18.59
C GLY A 21 -33.62 -23.68 18.81
N ALA A 22 -33.63 -23.20 20.07
CA ALA A 22 -33.07 -21.87 20.41
C ALA A 22 -31.53 -21.86 20.43
N GLY A 23 -30.89 -23.00 20.70
CA GLY A 23 -29.43 -23.15 20.68
C GLY A 23 -28.87 -23.16 19.27
N GLU A 24 -29.49 -23.91 18.36
CA GLU A 24 -29.10 -24.01 16.96
C GLU A 24 -29.28 -22.68 16.23
N SER A 25 -30.38 -21.97 16.43
CA SER A 25 -30.63 -20.65 15.83
C SER A 25 -29.60 -19.58 16.26
N ARG A 26 -29.11 -19.64 17.52
CA ARG A 26 -28.06 -18.71 17.99
C ARG A 26 -26.67 -19.06 17.46
N ALA A 27 -26.34 -20.34 17.33
CA ALA A 27 -25.08 -20.79 16.76
C ALA A 27 -24.97 -20.44 15.28
N ASP A 28 -26.08 -20.61 14.53
CA ASP A 28 -26.13 -20.25 13.11
C ASP A 28 -26.06 -18.72 12.91
N ALA A 29 -26.72 -17.95 13.76
CA ALA A 29 -26.64 -16.48 13.72
C ALA A 29 -25.23 -15.97 14.07
N ALA A 30 -24.57 -16.58 15.07
CA ALA A 30 -23.20 -16.22 15.43
C ALA A 30 -22.20 -16.62 14.35
N SER A 31 -22.37 -17.79 13.72
CA SER A 31 -21.56 -18.26 12.59
C SER A 31 -21.73 -17.35 11.36
N ALA A 32 -22.97 -16.99 11.04
CA ALA A 32 -23.30 -16.06 9.95
C ALA A 32 -22.73 -14.64 10.22
N ALA A 33 -22.73 -14.15 11.46
CA ALA A 33 -22.14 -12.88 11.84
C ALA A 33 -20.60 -12.91 11.77
N GLN A 34 -19.96 -14.01 12.19
CA GLN A 34 -18.54 -14.21 12.05
C GLN A 34 -18.12 -14.34 10.57
N THR A 35 -18.89 -15.05 9.75
CA THR A 35 -18.65 -15.16 8.31
C THR A 35 -18.82 -13.80 7.61
N ARG A 36 -19.78 -12.99 8.00
CA ARG A 36 -19.94 -11.61 7.50
C ARG A 36 -18.84 -10.67 7.97
N SER A 37 -18.31 -10.83 9.19
CA SER A 37 -17.18 -10.05 9.71
C SER A 37 -15.85 -10.40 9.01
N GLN A 38 -15.68 -11.65 8.56
CA GLN A 38 -14.50 -12.06 7.78
C GLN A 38 -14.61 -11.70 6.28
N ALA A 39 -15.78 -11.41 5.78
CA ALA A 39 -16.05 -11.20 4.34
C ALA A 39 -16.07 -9.73 3.90
N ALA A 40 -15.84 -8.78 4.77
CA ALA A 40 -15.60 -7.40 4.35
C ALA A 40 -14.13 -7.19 3.92
N VAL A 41 -13.60 -8.03 3.04
CA VAL A 41 -12.46 -7.65 2.21
C VAL A 41 -12.97 -6.48 1.36
N LEU A 42 -12.60 -5.26 1.75
CA LEU A 42 -12.86 -4.05 0.98
C LEU A 42 -12.46 -4.33 -0.48
N GLN A 43 -13.46 -4.48 -1.36
CA GLN A 43 -13.20 -4.50 -2.79
C GLN A 43 -12.78 -3.08 -3.18
N PRO A 44 -11.54 -2.87 -3.65
CA PRO A 44 -11.10 -1.54 -4.00
C PRO A 44 -11.99 -0.99 -5.12
N GLY A 45 -12.42 0.26 -4.97
CA GLY A 45 -13.08 1.01 -6.02
C GLY A 45 -12.11 1.39 -7.14
N PRO A 46 -12.58 2.08 -8.18
CA PRO A 46 -11.72 2.60 -9.23
C PRO A 46 -10.61 3.47 -8.66
N VAL A 47 -9.38 3.26 -9.13
CA VAL A 47 -8.23 4.07 -8.70
C VAL A 47 -8.30 5.44 -9.38
N PRO A 48 -8.43 6.55 -8.64
CA PRO A 48 -8.40 7.88 -9.23
C PRO A 48 -7.02 8.15 -9.85
N LEU A 49 -6.97 9.05 -10.84
CA LEU A 49 -5.72 9.48 -11.46
C LEU A 49 -5.43 10.91 -11.03
N TYR A 50 -4.23 11.15 -10.47
CA TYR A 50 -3.75 12.48 -10.10
C TYR A 50 -2.36 12.72 -10.68
N LYS A 51 -2.12 13.95 -11.16
CA LYS A 51 -0.77 14.44 -11.44
C LYS A 51 -0.13 14.86 -10.11
N GLN A 52 1.16 14.57 -9.93
CA GLN A 52 1.90 15.01 -8.75
C GLN A 52 1.97 16.53 -8.62
N ALA A 53 1.87 17.05 -7.42
CA ALA A 53 1.77 18.48 -7.13
C ALA A 53 3.12 19.17 -7.01
N TYR A 54 4.17 18.41 -6.78
CA TYR A 54 5.55 18.86 -6.62
C TYR A 54 6.46 18.01 -7.50
N ARG A 55 7.70 18.46 -7.70
CA ARG A 55 8.67 17.76 -8.55
C ARG A 55 8.99 16.34 -8.03
N ASN A 56 9.04 16.18 -6.72
CA ASN A 56 9.52 14.95 -6.05
C ASN A 56 8.48 14.40 -5.06
N ASN A 57 7.19 14.31 -5.43
CA ASN A 57 6.17 13.74 -4.54
C ASN A 57 5.33 12.64 -5.22
N CYS A 58 5.93 11.90 -6.12
CA CYS A 58 5.28 10.79 -6.80
C CYS A 58 4.72 9.76 -5.79
N GLU A 59 5.41 9.50 -4.69
CA GLU A 59 4.99 8.53 -3.70
C GLU A 59 3.74 8.98 -2.94
N THR A 60 3.64 10.25 -2.57
CA THR A 60 2.43 10.75 -1.89
C THR A 60 1.28 10.99 -2.86
N ALA A 61 1.56 11.23 -4.13
CA ALA A 61 0.55 11.25 -5.20
C ALA A 61 0.02 9.83 -5.45
N ALA A 62 0.90 8.84 -5.57
CA ALA A 62 0.54 7.44 -5.71
C ALA A 62 -0.23 6.92 -4.47
N LEU A 63 0.19 7.27 -3.25
CA LEU A 63 -0.54 6.93 -2.03
C LEU A 63 -1.94 7.56 -2.02
N SER A 64 -2.08 8.84 -2.43
CA SER A 64 -3.40 9.51 -2.54
C SER A 64 -4.34 8.76 -3.48
N MET A 65 -3.83 8.25 -4.62
CA MET A 65 -4.59 7.43 -5.56
C MET A 65 -4.98 6.07 -4.93
N LEU A 66 -4.05 5.43 -4.25
CA LEU A 66 -4.28 4.13 -3.62
C LEU A 66 -5.31 4.23 -2.47
N LEU A 67 -5.21 5.25 -1.61
CA LEU A 67 -6.19 5.55 -0.56
C LEU A 67 -7.57 5.84 -1.16
N GLY A 68 -7.62 6.58 -2.28
CA GLY A 68 -8.85 6.88 -2.99
C GLY A 68 -9.59 5.62 -3.46
N SER A 69 -8.88 4.59 -3.91
CA SER A 69 -9.49 3.30 -4.27
C SER A 69 -10.02 2.51 -3.06
N ALA A 70 -9.48 2.77 -1.87
CA ALA A 70 -9.98 2.25 -0.59
C ALA A 70 -11.14 3.10 -0.01
N GLY A 71 -11.65 4.10 -0.75
CA GLY A 71 -12.72 5.00 -0.30
C GLY A 71 -12.23 6.15 0.60
N VAL A 72 -10.93 6.28 0.82
CA VAL A 72 -10.32 7.29 1.70
C VAL A 72 -9.74 8.44 0.87
N ARG A 73 -10.36 9.60 0.90
CA ARG A 73 -9.94 10.78 0.11
C ARG A 73 -9.01 11.68 0.92
N VAL A 74 -7.73 11.62 0.60
CA VAL A 74 -6.70 12.46 1.21
C VAL A 74 -5.81 13.06 0.10
N GLY A 75 -5.69 14.38 0.06
CA GLY A 75 -4.88 15.06 -0.95
C GLY A 75 -3.37 14.83 -0.73
N GLN A 76 -2.64 14.64 -1.83
CA GLN A 76 -1.19 14.38 -1.82
C GLN A 76 -0.37 15.45 -1.09
N ARG A 77 -0.78 16.74 -1.11
CA ARG A 77 -0.11 17.83 -0.37
C ARG A 77 -0.24 17.63 1.15
N LYS A 78 -1.38 17.13 1.65
CA LYS A 78 -1.58 16.80 3.06
C LYS A 78 -0.71 15.60 3.44
N LEU A 79 -0.73 14.54 2.64
CA LEU A 79 0.12 13.36 2.85
C LEU A 79 1.61 13.73 2.87
N GLN A 80 2.06 14.64 1.99
CA GLN A 80 3.44 15.10 1.96
C GLN A 80 3.86 15.85 3.23
N ARG A 81 2.97 16.68 3.79
CA ARG A 81 3.25 17.38 5.07
C ARG A 81 3.30 16.44 6.26
N GLU A 82 2.55 15.35 6.22
CA GLU A 82 2.47 14.36 7.31
C GLU A 82 3.53 13.26 7.21
N LEU A 83 4.14 13.12 6.05
CA LEU A 83 5.22 12.16 5.83
C LEU A 83 6.45 12.59 6.64
N PRO A 84 7.05 11.69 7.45
CA PRO A 84 8.27 12.01 8.16
C PRO A 84 9.40 12.34 7.19
N ARG A 85 10.24 13.28 7.57
CA ARG A 85 11.47 13.59 6.83
C ARG A 85 12.65 12.83 7.44
N SER A 86 13.62 12.51 6.60
CA SER A 86 14.89 11.94 7.03
C SER A 86 16.04 12.81 6.55
N GLY A 87 16.87 13.26 7.49
CA GLY A 87 18.01 14.12 7.24
C GLY A 87 17.67 15.57 6.84
N PRO A 88 18.71 16.36 6.52
CA PRO A 88 18.55 17.76 6.10
C PRO A 88 17.95 17.87 4.68
N LEU A 89 17.57 19.11 4.30
CA LEU A 89 17.03 19.41 2.96
C LEU A 89 18.07 19.17 1.86
N ASP A 90 19.31 19.57 2.09
CA ASP A 90 20.44 19.32 1.21
C ASP A 90 21.44 18.41 1.92
N PRO A 91 22.20 17.58 1.18
CA PRO A 91 23.27 16.79 1.79
C PRO A 91 24.36 17.66 2.36
N ILE A 92 24.94 17.23 3.47
CA ILE A 92 26.18 17.79 3.99
C ILE A 92 27.31 17.14 3.18
N VAL A 93 28.14 17.97 2.55
CA VAL A 93 29.25 17.51 1.71
C VAL A 93 30.56 17.75 2.49
N ALA A 94 31.30 16.69 2.77
CA ALA A 94 32.62 16.75 3.40
C ALA A 94 33.69 17.21 2.39
N ALA A 95 34.86 17.56 2.88
CA ALA A 95 35.98 18.05 2.03
C ALA A 95 36.43 17.03 0.99
N ASP A 96 36.26 15.73 1.26
CA ASP A 96 36.56 14.63 0.32
C ASP A 96 35.41 14.35 -0.68
N GLY A 97 34.35 15.16 -0.68
CA GLY A 97 33.18 14.99 -1.53
C GLY A 97 32.17 13.96 -1.04
N THR A 98 32.39 13.32 0.11
CA THR A 98 31.43 12.37 0.71
C THR A 98 30.18 13.09 1.17
N TRP A 99 29.01 12.56 0.83
CA TRP A 99 27.73 13.08 1.24
C TRP A 99 27.25 12.42 2.54
N THR A 100 26.70 13.23 3.43
CA THR A 100 25.88 12.78 4.56
C THR A 100 24.45 13.28 4.35
N TRP A 101 23.48 12.36 4.25
CA TRP A 101 22.09 12.70 3.99
C TRP A 101 21.14 11.73 4.67
N GLY A 102 19.82 11.91 4.45
CA GLY A 102 18.80 11.07 5.04
C GLY A 102 18.73 9.64 4.49
N ALA A 103 17.87 8.84 5.10
CA ALA A 103 17.57 7.47 4.71
C ALA A 103 16.14 7.37 4.17
N PRO A 104 15.93 6.98 2.89
CA PRO A 104 14.60 6.94 2.28
C PRO A 104 13.69 5.85 2.87
N ASP A 105 14.21 4.87 3.56
CA ASP A 105 13.46 3.87 4.32
C ASP A 105 13.00 4.35 5.71
N GLU A 106 13.49 5.51 6.17
CA GLU A 106 13.08 6.16 7.42
C GLU A 106 12.10 7.32 7.19
N GLY A 107 12.27 8.08 6.09
CA GLY A 107 11.45 9.23 5.76
C GLY A 107 11.82 9.84 4.42
N PHE A 108 11.14 10.92 4.05
CA PHE A 108 11.39 11.65 2.82
C PHE A 108 12.75 12.35 2.86
N VAL A 109 13.56 12.16 1.83
CA VAL A 109 14.93 12.71 1.71
C VAL A 109 14.95 13.84 0.69
N GLY A 110 15.43 15.00 1.13
CA GLY A 110 15.66 16.16 0.28
C GLY A 110 14.46 17.09 0.12
N ARG A 111 14.45 17.86 -0.96
CA ARG A 111 13.46 18.91 -1.27
C ARG A 111 12.35 18.37 -2.13
N VAL A 112 11.10 18.51 -1.69
CA VAL A 112 9.94 18.04 -2.44
C VAL A 112 9.71 18.86 -3.72
N GLU A 113 9.99 20.16 -3.67
CA GLU A 113 9.91 21.06 -4.84
C GLU A 113 11.09 20.88 -5.80
N GLY A 114 12.15 20.21 -5.37
CA GLY A 114 13.42 20.18 -6.07
C GLY A 114 14.30 21.40 -5.73
N GLY A 115 15.34 21.65 -6.51
CA GLY A 115 16.32 22.71 -6.26
C GLY A 115 17.32 22.38 -5.14
N GLY A 116 18.07 23.38 -4.65
CA GLY A 116 19.20 23.16 -3.75
C GLY A 116 20.37 22.45 -4.44
N SER A 117 21.33 21.93 -3.64
CA SER A 117 22.55 21.29 -4.18
C SER A 117 22.32 19.89 -4.75
N ALA A 118 21.27 19.19 -4.31
CA ALA A 118 21.00 17.81 -4.71
C ALA A 118 19.53 17.57 -5.12
N GLY A 119 18.66 18.57 -5.03
CA GLY A 119 17.23 18.41 -5.25
C GLY A 119 16.57 17.59 -4.14
N GLY A 120 15.73 16.62 -4.51
CA GLY A 120 15.13 15.63 -3.60
C GLY A 120 15.29 14.24 -4.15
N PHE A 121 15.30 13.25 -3.27
CA PHE A 121 15.30 11.86 -3.68
C PHE A 121 13.88 11.29 -3.61
N GLY A 122 13.24 11.37 -2.42
CA GLY A 122 11.96 10.74 -2.18
C GLY A 122 11.96 9.83 -0.96
N VAL A 123 11.06 8.84 -0.93
CA VAL A 123 10.85 7.94 0.20
C VAL A 123 10.51 6.53 -0.27
N TYR A 124 10.92 5.52 0.48
CA TYR A 124 10.58 4.12 0.20
C TYR A 124 9.31 3.66 0.94
N GLN A 125 8.94 2.40 0.74
CA GLN A 125 7.66 1.81 1.12
C GLN A 125 7.35 1.85 2.63
N GLY A 126 8.37 1.79 3.50
CA GLY A 126 8.16 1.71 4.96
C GLY A 126 7.39 2.91 5.53
N PRO A 127 7.88 4.14 5.38
CA PRO A 127 7.18 5.35 5.83
C PRO A 127 5.81 5.54 5.16
N ILE A 128 5.68 5.22 3.88
CA ILE A 128 4.41 5.30 3.13
C ILE A 128 3.37 4.34 3.72
N ARG A 129 3.76 3.11 4.04
CA ARG A 129 2.89 2.14 4.70
C ARG A 129 2.43 2.62 6.08
N ARG A 130 3.34 3.16 6.89
CA ARG A 130 2.98 3.74 8.20
C ARG A 130 2.05 4.95 8.06
N LEU A 131 2.24 5.78 7.05
CA LEU A 131 1.36 6.91 6.78
C LEU A 131 -0.05 6.45 6.38
N ALA A 132 -0.19 5.41 5.55
CA ALA A 132 -1.49 4.82 5.19
C ALA A 132 -2.26 4.31 6.43
N THR A 133 -1.57 3.68 7.38
CA THR A 133 -2.18 3.19 8.64
C THR A 133 -2.82 4.30 9.46
N ARG A 134 -2.32 5.54 9.41
CA ARG A 134 -2.95 6.71 10.08
C ARG A 134 -4.34 7.05 9.53
N TYR A 135 -4.66 6.54 8.35
CA TYR A 135 -5.96 6.67 7.68
C TYR A 135 -6.77 5.36 7.72
N ASN A 136 -6.42 4.44 8.64
CA ASN A 136 -7.02 3.11 8.77
C ASN A 136 -6.95 2.24 7.50
N VAL A 137 -5.95 2.49 6.64
CA VAL A 137 -5.68 1.66 5.46
C VAL A 137 -4.41 0.87 5.68
N HIS A 138 -4.56 -0.45 5.74
CA HIS A 138 -3.46 -1.39 6.01
C HIS A 138 -2.91 -1.96 4.71
N LEU A 139 -1.76 -1.45 4.27
CA LEU A 139 -1.09 -1.91 3.06
C LEU A 139 -0.21 -3.13 3.35
N THR A 140 -0.30 -4.13 2.47
CA THR A 140 0.58 -5.29 2.49
C THR A 140 1.92 -4.94 1.83
N ASP A 141 3.04 -5.23 2.49
CA ASP A 141 4.36 -5.10 1.86
C ASP A 141 4.57 -6.27 0.88
N LEU A 142 4.66 -5.93 -0.39
CA LEU A 142 4.88 -6.85 -1.50
C LEU A 142 6.33 -6.79 -2.03
N SER A 143 7.20 -6.04 -1.35
CA SER A 143 8.58 -5.87 -1.77
C SER A 143 9.32 -7.21 -1.83
N ARG A 144 10.14 -7.39 -2.87
CA ARG A 144 10.91 -8.61 -3.15
C ARG A 144 10.09 -9.88 -3.40
N LYS A 145 8.76 -9.79 -3.50
CA LYS A 145 7.92 -10.92 -3.96
C LYS A 145 8.19 -11.19 -5.44
N ASN A 146 7.76 -12.35 -5.93
CA ASN A 146 7.84 -12.65 -7.36
C ASN A 146 6.79 -11.85 -8.14
N ILE A 147 7.02 -11.68 -9.43
CA ILE A 147 6.11 -10.94 -10.32
C ILE A 147 4.71 -11.56 -10.38
N GLY A 148 4.60 -12.88 -10.26
CA GLY A 148 3.33 -13.61 -10.24
C GLY A 148 2.43 -13.16 -9.07
N THR A 149 3.01 -12.79 -7.92
CA THR A 149 2.27 -12.24 -6.78
C THR A 149 1.61 -10.90 -7.13
N ILE A 150 2.32 -10.02 -7.84
CA ILE A 150 1.78 -8.72 -8.29
C ILE A 150 0.67 -8.97 -9.32
N VAL A 151 0.92 -9.80 -10.33
CA VAL A 151 -0.04 -10.13 -11.38
C VAL A 151 -1.32 -10.75 -10.79
N ALA A 152 -1.19 -11.66 -9.83
CA ALA A 152 -2.34 -12.30 -9.18
C ALA A 152 -3.22 -11.26 -8.45
N ARG A 153 -2.61 -10.29 -7.75
CA ARG A 153 -3.37 -9.20 -7.10
C ARG A 153 -4.10 -8.31 -8.11
N LEU A 154 -3.43 -7.94 -9.19
CA LEU A 154 -4.04 -7.10 -10.24
C LEU A 154 -5.21 -7.81 -10.93
N ARG A 155 -5.12 -9.15 -11.14
CA ARG A 155 -6.24 -9.96 -11.63
C ARG A 155 -7.43 -10.01 -10.68
N GLN A 156 -7.19 -9.85 -9.38
CA GLN A 156 -8.23 -9.76 -8.34
C GLN A 156 -8.80 -8.34 -8.20
N GLY A 157 -8.42 -7.39 -9.06
CA GLY A 157 -8.83 -5.99 -8.95
C GLY A 157 -8.21 -5.25 -7.76
N ARG A 158 -7.11 -5.76 -7.18
CA ARG A 158 -6.41 -5.19 -6.02
C ARG A 158 -5.22 -4.36 -6.51
N PRO A 159 -5.28 -3.02 -6.43
CA PRO A 159 -4.23 -2.15 -6.93
C PRO A 159 -2.96 -2.25 -6.08
N VAL A 160 -1.84 -1.92 -6.73
CA VAL A 160 -0.51 -1.99 -6.15
C VAL A 160 0.24 -0.69 -6.42
N MET A 161 0.72 -0.01 -5.38
CA MET A 161 1.70 1.05 -5.50
C MET A 161 3.08 0.43 -5.67
N SER A 162 3.85 0.88 -6.65
CA SER A 162 5.14 0.31 -7.00
C SER A 162 6.19 1.39 -7.22
N TRP A 163 7.40 1.13 -6.77
CA TRP A 163 8.60 1.92 -7.07
C TRP A 163 9.31 1.32 -8.27
N ILE A 164 9.57 2.13 -9.26
CA ILE A 164 10.19 1.75 -10.54
C ILE A 164 11.37 2.66 -10.88
N GLY A 165 12.33 2.17 -11.63
CA GLY A 165 13.35 2.98 -12.28
C GLY A 165 12.87 3.48 -13.62
N LEU A 166 12.92 4.81 -13.83
CA LEU A 166 12.71 5.42 -15.15
C LEU A 166 13.94 5.23 -16.06
N SER A 167 15.10 5.00 -15.44
CA SER A 167 16.40 4.77 -16.11
C SER A 167 17.30 3.89 -15.24
N GLU A 168 18.36 3.35 -15.83
CA GLU A 168 19.40 2.57 -15.15
C GLU A 168 20.36 3.43 -14.30
N GLY A 169 20.01 4.63 -13.99
CA GLY A 169 20.80 5.57 -13.20
C GLY A 169 20.34 7.01 -13.41
N PRO A 170 21.10 8.00 -12.91
CA PRO A 170 22.37 7.86 -12.20
C PRO A 170 22.22 7.25 -10.81
N TYR A 171 23.17 6.41 -10.41
CA TYR A 171 23.26 5.94 -9.04
C TYR A 171 24.02 6.95 -8.19
N ARG A 172 23.51 7.20 -6.97
CA ARG A 172 24.14 8.07 -5.97
C ARG A 172 24.37 7.29 -4.69
N ARG A 173 25.47 7.65 -4.00
CA ARG A 173 25.86 7.03 -2.73
C ARG A 173 26.11 8.10 -1.71
N TRP A 174 25.70 7.83 -0.46
CA TRP A 174 25.99 8.67 0.69
C TRP A 174 25.96 7.86 2.00
N ARG A 175 26.25 8.49 3.11
CA ARG A 175 26.06 7.91 4.43
C ARG A 175 24.95 8.65 5.18
N THR A 176 24.22 7.92 6.03
CA THR A 176 23.33 8.58 7.00
C THR A 176 24.16 9.26 8.07
N PRO A 177 23.55 10.15 8.91
CA PRO A 177 24.25 10.74 10.08
C PRO A 177 24.81 9.69 11.05
N THR A 178 24.24 8.49 11.08
CA THR A 178 24.70 7.34 11.86
C THR A 178 25.75 6.47 11.15
N GLY A 179 26.23 6.90 9.97
CA GLY A 179 27.26 6.23 9.20
C GLY A 179 26.77 5.10 8.28
N ARG A 180 25.47 4.75 8.28
CA ARG A 180 24.91 3.69 7.41
C ARG A 180 25.03 4.06 5.93
N PRO A 181 25.61 3.19 5.08
CA PRO A 181 25.73 3.47 3.66
C PRO A 181 24.37 3.38 2.95
N ILE A 182 24.10 4.33 2.07
CA ILE A 182 22.93 4.39 1.19
C ILE A 182 23.42 4.37 -0.26
N SER A 183 22.79 3.56 -1.09
CA SER A 183 22.97 3.56 -2.54
C SER A 183 21.60 3.51 -3.20
N VAL A 184 21.33 4.45 -4.08
CA VAL A 184 20.02 4.60 -4.73
C VAL A 184 20.16 4.94 -6.20
N ASN A 185 19.14 4.57 -6.98
CA ASN A 185 18.94 5.03 -8.34
C ASN A 185 18.13 6.34 -8.32
N PHE A 186 18.67 7.42 -8.85
CA PHE A 186 17.98 8.74 -8.95
C PHE A 186 16.94 8.80 -10.07
N GLY A 187 16.84 7.76 -10.90
CA GLY A 187 15.70 7.52 -11.77
C GLY A 187 14.47 6.95 -11.04
N GLU A 188 14.43 7.05 -9.71
CA GLU A 188 13.33 6.58 -8.87
C GLU A 188 12.01 7.26 -9.23
N HIS A 189 10.94 6.45 -9.30
CA HIS A 189 9.58 6.92 -9.51
C HIS A 189 8.56 5.97 -8.88
N ALA A 190 7.47 6.52 -8.36
CA ALA A 190 6.37 5.74 -7.80
C ALA A 190 5.12 5.85 -8.67
N VAL A 191 4.51 4.71 -8.99
CA VAL A 191 3.28 4.58 -9.80
C VAL A 191 2.24 3.74 -9.09
N VAL A 192 0.99 3.74 -9.59
CA VAL A 192 -0.05 2.81 -9.15
C VAL A 192 -0.43 1.87 -10.29
N LEU A 193 -0.21 0.58 -10.08
CA LEU A 193 -0.72 -0.48 -10.94
C LEU A 193 -2.19 -0.68 -10.58
N THR A 194 -3.09 -0.46 -11.54
CA THR A 194 -4.53 -0.39 -11.27
C THR A 194 -5.28 -1.66 -11.65
N GLY A 195 -4.66 -2.54 -12.43
CA GLY A 195 -5.25 -3.77 -12.90
C GLY A 195 -4.46 -4.38 -14.05
N ILE A 196 -5.04 -5.40 -14.66
CA ILE A 196 -4.50 -6.06 -15.86
C ILE A 196 -5.63 -6.25 -16.89
N SER A 197 -5.36 -5.95 -18.15
CA SER A 197 -6.31 -6.11 -19.26
C SER A 197 -5.57 -6.51 -20.53
N ASN A 198 -6.05 -7.55 -21.21
CA ASN A 198 -5.43 -8.10 -22.43
C ASN A 198 -3.92 -8.39 -22.26
N GLY A 199 -3.53 -8.95 -21.10
CA GLY A 199 -2.15 -9.24 -20.79
C GLY A 199 -1.28 -8.02 -20.40
N MET A 200 -1.82 -6.81 -20.48
CA MET A 200 -1.11 -5.58 -20.16
C MET A 200 -1.45 -5.08 -18.76
N ILE A 201 -0.46 -4.69 -17.98
CA ILE A 201 -0.63 -3.99 -16.70
C ILE A 201 -1.08 -2.56 -16.98
N LEU A 202 -2.17 -2.16 -16.34
CA LEU A 202 -2.70 -0.79 -16.38
C LEU A 202 -2.05 0.04 -15.27
N VAL A 203 -1.54 1.22 -15.61
CA VAL A 203 -0.74 2.05 -14.71
C VAL A 203 -1.28 3.47 -14.67
N ASN A 204 -1.46 4.01 -13.47
CA ASN A 204 -1.63 5.44 -13.25
C ASN A 204 -0.26 6.06 -12.91
N ASP A 205 0.22 6.95 -13.77
CA ASP A 205 1.49 7.63 -13.59
C ASP A 205 1.28 9.06 -13.06
N PRO A 206 1.72 9.37 -11.82
CA PRO A 206 1.58 10.71 -11.27
C PRO A 206 2.52 11.74 -11.90
N LEU A 207 3.63 11.34 -12.50
CA LEU A 207 4.59 12.28 -13.10
C LEU A 207 3.94 13.02 -14.28
N THR A 208 3.31 12.27 -15.16
CA THR A 208 2.62 12.80 -16.33
C THR A 208 1.15 13.13 -16.06
N GLY A 209 0.53 12.47 -15.08
CA GLY A 209 -0.91 12.51 -14.82
C GLY A 209 -1.69 11.72 -15.88
N THR A 210 -1.10 10.67 -16.45
CA THR A 210 -1.70 9.85 -17.51
C THR A 210 -1.81 8.39 -17.13
N ARG A 211 -2.63 7.66 -17.91
CA ARG A 211 -2.72 6.20 -17.84
C ARG A 211 -1.79 5.59 -18.87
N LEU A 212 -0.97 4.65 -18.41
CA LEU A 212 -0.04 3.89 -19.23
C LEU A 212 -0.44 2.42 -19.27
N ARG A 213 0.17 1.68 -20.20
CA ARG A 213 0.06 0.22 -20.30
C ARG A 213 1.45 -0.34 -20.50
N TRP A 214 1.79 -1.37 -19.72
CA TRP A 214 3.05 -2.07 -19.85
C TRP A 214 2.81 -3.56 -19.99
N THR A 215 3.65 -4.25 -20.70
CA THR A 215 3.75 -5.70 -20.59
C THR A 215 4.23 -6.07 -19.19
N VAL A 216 4.05 -7.32 -18.80
CA VAL A 216 4.56 -7.82 -17.51
C VAL A 216 6.08 -7.70 -17.44
N ASP A 217 6.78 -7.96 -18.56
CA ASP A 217 8.24 -7.91 -18.64
C ASP A 217 8.78 -6.47 -18.58
N GLU A 218 8.13 -5.51 -19.27
CA GLU A 218 8.46 -4.09 -19.14
C GLU A 218 8.33 -3.58 -17.71
N TYR A 219 7.26 -3.97 -17.02
CA TYR A 219 7.09 -3.62 -15.61
C TYR A 219 8.16 -4.31 -14.75
N ALA A 220 8.40 -5.60 -14.95
CA ALA A 220 9.38 -6.36 -14.18
C ALA A 220 10.79 -5.73 -14.29
N ALA A 221 11.22 -5.38 -15.49
CA ALA A 221 12.51 -4.71 -15.72
C ALA A 221 12.61 -3.37 -14.96
N LYS A 222 11.58 -2.52 -15.04
CA LYS A 222 11.53 -1.25 -14.31
C LYS A 222 11.51 -1.44 -12.79
N TRP A 223 10.81 -2.45 -12.31
CA TRP A 223 10.67 -2.76 -10.88
C TRP A 223 11.97 -3.29 -10.26
N GLU A 224 12.71 -4.09 -11.01
CA GLU A 224 14.04 -4.60 -10.59
C GLU A 224 15.03 -3.46 -10.30
N LEU A 225 15.01 -2.38 -11.09
CA LEU A 225 15.93 -1.23 -10.93
C LEU A 225 15.80 -0.55 -9.55
N LEU A 226 14.67 -0.73 -8.85
CA LEU A 226 14.43 -0.20 -7.51
C LEU A 226 14.34 -1.30 -6.44
N GLY A 227 14.88 -2.50 -6.71
CA GLY A 227 14.93 -3.62 -5.77
C GLY A 227 13.54 -4.19 -5.45
N ARG A 228 12.62 -4.14 -6.41
CA ARG A 228 11.26 -4.73 -6.35
C ARG A 228 10.43 -4.26 -5.17
N ARG A 229 10.34 -2.93 -4.97
CA ARG A 229 9.55 -2.33 -3.89
C ARG A 229 8.10 -2.16 -4.31
N ALA A 230 7.15 -2.63 -3.47
CA ALA A 230 5.72 -2.47 -3.74
C ALA A 230 4.87 -2.58 -2.46
N LEU A 231 3.71 -1.91 -2.48
CA LEU A 231 2.68 -1.97 -1.45
C LEU A 231 1.33 -2.27 -2.12
N GLY A 232 0.56 -3.20 -1.57
CA GLY A 232 -0.76 -3.57 -2.10
C GLY A 232 -1.89 -3.33 -1.08
N LEU A 233 -3.08 -3.01 -1.59
CA LEU A 233 -4.33 -3.04 -0.83
C LEU A 233 -4.76 -4.46 -0.53
#